data_5470e2865eecf3555feab4adf76d1b28
#
_entry.id   5470e2865eecf3555feab4adf76d1b28
#
_cell.length_a   1.000
_cell.length_b   1.000
_cell.length_c   1.000
_cell.angle_alpha   90.00
_cell.angle_beta   90.00
_cell.angle_gamma   90.00
#
_symmetry.space_group_name_H-M   'P 1'
#
loop_
_entity.id
_entity.type
_entity.pdbx_description
1 polymer ?
#
loop_
_entity_poly.entity_id
_entity_poly.type
_entity_poly.pdbx_seq_one_letter_code
_entity_poly.pdbx_strand_id
1 'polypeptide(L)'
;LLSLRSLIDLKSANELKNKASKNKRGFTFISQINNSKFKNFYFFNINDKMIDHEYQDLGGLIVSEALSLKKNKIEILFDTLPKQIKNNKSIIQNILIGVLSKNYSFSNYKQKDQPKKIANINLVYSNKSFVKQALKYAESINAGVTETRNLVTTPPNILNPVNFVNQVKKLKNVGLKIEILDE
;
A
#
# COMPACT_ATOMS: atom_id res chain seq x y z
N LEU A 1 21.58 8.78 -0.41
CA LEU A 1 22.20 8.71 -1.74
C LEU A 1 23.18 7.54 -1.90
N LEU A 2 23.92 7.15 -0.84
CA LEU A 2 24.85 5.98 -0.88
C LEU A 2 24.09 4.65 -1.08
N SER A 3 22.91 4.48 -0.52
CA SER A 3 22.08 3.28 -0.70
C SER A 3 21.48 3.14 -2.11
N LEU A 4 21.30 4.26 -2.81
CA LEU A 4 20.81 4.26 -4.21
C LEU A 4 21.91 3.90 -5.21
N ARG A 5 23.16 4.22 -4.93
CA ARG A 5 24.31 3.93 -5.81
C ARG A 5 24.55 2.43 -6.03
N SER A 6 24.08 1.59 -5.12
CA SER A 6 24.14 0.13 -5.30
C SER A 6 23.03 -0.44 -6.21
N LEU A 7 21.98 0.35 -6.45
CA LEU A 7 20.80 -0.06 -7.22
C LEU A 7 20.76 0.52 -8.64
N ILE A 8 21.37 1.70 -8.84
CA ILE A 8 21.38 2.42 -10.12
C ILE A 8 22.78 2.97 -10.40
N ASP A 9 23.14 3.07 -11.65
CA ASP A 9 24.41 3.67 -12.08
C ASP A 9 24.44 5.20 -11.83
N LEU A 10 25.66 5.76 -11.88
CA LEU A 10 25.90 7.18 -11.57
C LEU A 10 25.17 8.13 -12.54
N LYS A 11 25.05 7.74 -13.81
CA LYS A 11 24.38 8.52 -14.86
C LYS A 11 22.88 8.60 -14.58
N SER A 12 22.26 7.49 -14.27
CA SER A 12 20.85 7.41 -13.87
C SER A 12 20.56 8.15 -12.58
N ALA A 13 21.49 8.15 -11.61
CA ALA A 13 21.34 8.91 -10.37
C ALA A 13 21.35 10.44 -10.61
N ASN A 14 22.15 10.92 -11.56
CA ASN A 14 22.17 12.35 -11.93
C ASN A 14 20.93 12.75 -12.73
N GLU A 15 20.44 11.89 -13.63
CA GLU A 15 19.15 12.11 -14.30
C GLU A 15 17.98 12.18 -13.32
N LEU A 16 17.99 11.37 -12.25
CA LEU A 16 17.01 11.41 -11.18
C LEU A 16 16.93 12.78 -10.53
N LYS A 17 18.09 13.35 -10.14
CA LYS A 17 18.13 14.66 -9.51
C LYS A 17 17.51 15.73 -10.40
N ASN A 18 17.83 15.70 -11.68
CA ASN A 18 17.33 16.69 -12.64
C ASN A 18 15.83 16.53 -12.95
N LYS A 19 15.32 15.30 -12.96
CA LYS A 19 13.90 15.00 -13.18
C LYS A 19 13.06 15.23 -11.92
N ALA A 20 13.56 14.88 -10.73
CA ALA A 20 12.86 15.05 -9.47
C ALA A 20 12.55 16.52 -9.15
N SER A 21 13.47 17.43 -9.48
CA SER A 21 13.28 18.88 -9.28
C SER A 21 12.20 19.49 -10.19
N LYS A 22 11.89 18.85 -11.31
CA LYS A 22 10.95 19.35 -12.34
C LYS A 22 9.57 18.67 -12.32
N ASN A 23 9.37 17.62 -11.52
CA ASN A 23 8.20 16.78 -11.64
C ASN A 23 7.10 17.12 -10.63
N LYS A 24 5.97 17.65 -11.12
CA LYS A 24 4.77 17.96 -10.33
C LYS A 24 3.99 16.71 -9.87
N ARG A 25 4.30 15.50 -10.37
CA ARG A 25 3.57 14.26 -10.08
C ARG A 25 4.01 13.53 -8.81
N GLY A 26 4.98 14.07 -8.06
CA GLY A 26 5.45 13.46 -6.80
C GLY A 26 6.31 12.21 -6.97
N PHE A 27 6.56 11.72 -8.19
CA PHE A 27 7.46 10.58 -8.45
C PHE A 27 8.24 10.75 -9.77
N THR A 28 9.35 10.04 -9.87
CA THR A 28 10.21 10.01 -11.06
C THR A 28 10.47 8.57 -11.46
N PHE A 29 10.48 8.32 -12.76
CA PHE A 29 10.68 7.00 -13.36
C PHE A 29 12.03 6.89 -14.06
N ILE A 30 12.71 5.76 -13.84
CA ILE A 30 13.91 5.35 -14.60
C ILE A 30 13.78 3.89 -15.00
N SER A 31 14.11 3.60 -16.26
CA SER A 31 14.23 2.26 -16.78
C SER A 31 15.71 1.94 -17.00
N GLN A 32 16.17 0.83 -16.48
CA GLN A 32 17.52 0.32 -16.71
C GLN A 32 17.51 -1.06 -17.35
N ILE A 33 18.49 -1.32 -18.22
CA ILE A 33 18.75 -2.64 -18.75
C ILE A 33 19.93 -3.23 -17.95
N ASN A 34 19.67 -4.33 -17.24
CA ASN A 34 20.70 -5.07 -16.55
C ASN A 34 20.60 -6.56 -16.94
N ASN A 35 21.70 -7.12 -17.47
CA ASN A 35 21.76 -8.50 -17.97
C ASN A 35 20.57 -8.86 -18.90
N SER A 36 20.31 -8.03 -19.91
CA SER A 36 19.22 -8.20 -20.90
C SER A 36 17.79 -8.16 -20.29
N LYS A 37 17.63 -7.74 -19.03
CA LYS A 37 16.32 -7.57 -18.39
C LYS A 37 16.06 -6.10 -18.06
N PHE A 38 14.87 -5.62 -18.43
CA PHE A 38 14.42 -4.30 -18.01
C PHE A 38 14.06 -4.30 -16.54
N LYS A 39 14.69 -3.41 -15.75
CA LYS A 39 14.26 -3.06 -14.39
C LYS A 39 13.73 -1.64 -14.40
N ASN A 40 12.52 -1.48 -13.90
CA ASN A 40 11.86 -0.20 -13.76
C ASN A 40 11.90 0.25 -12.30
N PHE A 41 12.45 1.42 -12.05
CA PHE A 41 12.50 2.04 -10.74
C PHE A 41 11.60 3.26 -10.70
N TYR A 42 10.78 3.35 -9.66
CA TYR A 42 9.91 4.48 -9.37
C TYR A 42 10.36 5.11 -8.07
N PHE A 43 10.64 6.41 -8.11
CA PHE A 43 11.13 7.18 -6.97
C PHE A 43 10.05 8.17 -6.56
N PHE A 44 9.61 8.08 -5.33
CA PHE A 44 8.58 8.92 -4.77
C PHE A 44 9.20 9.96 -3.84
N ASN A 45 8.72 11.20 -3.92
CA ASN A 45 9.15 12.25 -3.02
C ASN A 45 8.54 12.02 -1.64
N ILE A 46 9.38 12.04 -0.62
CA ILE A 46 8.97 11.88 0.78
C ILE A 46 9.79 12.85 1.65
N ASN A 47 9.15 13.44 2.65
CA ASN A 47 9.81 14.24 3.67
C ASN A 47 9.24 13.92 5.06
N ASP A 48 9.89 14.36 6.11
CA ASP A 48 9.54 14.11 7.51
C ASP A 48 8.49 15.09 8.08
N LYS A 49 8.05 16.06 7.29
CA LYS A 49 7.02 17.04 7.64
C LYS A 49 5.62 16.66 7.16
N MET A 50 5.51 15.57 6.40
CA MET A 50 4.23 15.03 5.96
C MET A 50 3.42 14.55 7.17
N ILE A 51 2.11 14.73 7.12
CA ILE A 51 1.19 14.23 8.14
C ILE A 51 0.69 12.83 7.77
N ASP A 52 0.07 12.14 8.70
CA ASP A 52 -0.24 10.71 8.58
C ASP A 52 -1.01 10.33 7.30
N HIS A 53 -2.00 11.12 6.90
CA HIS A 53 -2.76 10.83 5.69
C HIS A 53 -1.92 11.03 4.40
N GLU A 54 -0.97 11.95 4.37
CA GLU A 54 -0.09 12.14 3.22
C GLU A 54 0.85 10.94 3.02
N TYR A 55 1.29 10.28 4.11
CA TYR A 55 2.00 9.01 4.00
C TYR A 55 1.11 7.87 3.51
N GLN A 56 -0.18 7.87 3.89
CA GLN A 56 -1.16 6.92 3.35
C GLN A 56 -1.41 7.17 1.86
N ASP A 57 -1.54 8.42 1.46
CA ASP A 57 -1.71 8.81 0.05
C ASP A 57 -0.48 8.40 -0.78
N LEU A 58 0.73 8.55 -0.24
CA LEU A 58 1.96 8.06 -0.86
C LEU A 58 1.90 6.54 -1.09
N GLY A 59 1.48 5.77 -0.09
CA GLY A 59 1.26 4.32 -0.22
C GLY A 59 0.24 3.99 -1.31
N GLY A 60 -0.87 4.73 -1.35
CA GLY A 60 -1.90 4.61 -2.38
C GLY A 60 -1.38 4.95 -3.79
N LEU A 61 -0.53 5.98 -3.91
CA LEU A 61 0.09 6.38 -5.16
C LEU A 61 1.01 5.29 -5.72
N ILE A 62 1.82 4.65 -4.87
CA ILE A 62 2.69 3.51 -5.27
C ILE A 62 1.87 2.41 -5.95
N VAL A 63 0.75 2.03 -5.34
CA VAL A 63 -0.14 0.98 -5.88
C VAL A 63 -0.84 1.46 -7.14
N SER A 64 -1.33 2.71 -7.19
CA SER A 64 -1.98 3.28 -8.36
C SER A 64 -1.08 3.26 -9.59
N GLU A 65 0.18 3.65 -9.43
CA GLU A 65 1.16 3.62 -10.51
C GLU A 65 1.44 2.19 -10.99
N ALA A 66 1.60 1.25 -10.07
CA ALA A 66 1.83 -0.14 -10.43
C ALA A 66 0.63 -0.74 -11.20
N LEU A 67 -0.60 -0.41 -10.80
CA LEU A 67 -1.82 -0.85 -11.47
C LEU A 67 -1.98 -0.21 -12.86
N SER A 68 -1.65 1.08 -13.01
CA SER A 68 -1.68 1.77 -14.31
C SER A 68 -0.76 1.11 -15.33
N LEU A 69 0.36 0.58 -14.87
CA LEU A 69 1.35 -0.13 -15.65
C LEU A 69 1.06 -1.63 -15.79
N LYS A 70 -0.11 -2.08 -15.34
CA LYS A 70 -0.54 -3.49 -15.36
C LYS A 70 0.47 -4.43 -14.69
N LYS A 71 1.15 -3.96 -13.61
CA LYS A 71 2.06 -4.79 -12.83
C LYS A 71 1.27 -5.58 -11.80
N ASN A 72 1.62 -6.86 -11.66
CA ASN A 72 1.04 -7.76 -10.65
C ASN A 72 2.02 -8.05 -9.50
N LYS A 73 3.28 -7.60 -9.62
CA LYS A 73 4.33 -7.73 -8.61
C LYS A 73 5.12 -6.43 -8.50
N ILE A 74 5.33 -5.97 -7.25
CA ILE A 74 6.16 -4.81 -6.93
C ILE A 74 7.07 -5.10 -5.74
N GLU A 75 8.15 -4.33 -5.65
CA GLU A 75 9.06 -4.31 -4.51
C GLU A 75 9.14 -2.89 -3.97
N ILE A 76 8.90 -2.72 -2.67
CA ILE A 76 9.00 -1.44 -1.97
C ILE A 76 10.28 -1.44 -1.14
N LEU A 77 11.22 -0.54 -1.47
CA LEU A 77 12.57 -0.50 -0.90
C LEU A 77 12.64 0.52 0.24
N PHE A 78 12.30 0.12 1.46
CA PHE A 78 12.34 0.99 2.64
C PHE A 78 13.76 1.38 3.07
N ASP A 79 14.78 0.59 2.72
CA ASP A 79 16.18 0.91 3.02
C ASP A 79 16.67 2.18 2.31
N THR A 80 16.00 2.60 1.23
CA THR A 80 16.34 3.81 0.49
C THR A 80 15.84 5.09 1.15
N LEU A 81 14.95 4.98 2.14
CA LEU A 81 14.41 6.12 2.88
C LEU A 81 15.49 6.83 3.73
N PRO A 82 15.36 8.15 3.93
CA PRO A 82 16.18 8.88 4.91
C PRO A 82 16.10 8.25 6.31
N LYS A 83 17.19 8.32 7.08
CA LYS A 83 17.29 7.66 8.39
C LYS A 83 16.16 8.05 9.35
N GLN A 84 15.77 9.32 9.36
CA GLN A 84 14.69 9.83 10.20
C GLN A 84 13.35 9.18 9.86
N ILE A 85 13.07 8.97 8.58
CA ILE A 85 11.82 8.39 8.09
C ILE A 85 11.82 6.88 8.28
N LYS A 86 12.87 6.19 7.83
CA LYS A 86 12.90 4.72 7.88
C LYS A 86 12.88 4.13 9.29
N ASN A 87 13.36 4.87 10.28
CA ASN A 87 13.33 4.46 11.68
C ASN A 87 12.05 4.89 12.41
N ASN A 88 11.17 5.65 11.76
CA ASN A 88 9.89 6.03 12.33
C ASN A 88 8.81 4.99 11.98
N LYS A 89 8.39 4.24 13.01
CA LYS A 89 7.42 3.15 12.83
C LYS A 89 6.06 3.64 12.35
N SER A 90 5.59 4.79 12.84
CA SER A 90 4.30 5.38 12.42
C SER A 90 4.30 5.69 10.93
N ILE A 91 5.38 6.28 10.42
CA ILE A 91 5.49 6.60 8.98
C ILE A 91 5.40 5.33 8.13
N ILE A 92 6.16 4.29 8.49
CA ILE A 92 6.11 3.02 7.75
C ILE A 92 4.72 2.38 7.83
N GLN A 93 4.07 2.43 9.00
CA GLN A 93 2.70 1.94 9.18
C GLN A 93 1.72 2.68 8.27
N ASN A 94 1.78 4.01 8.23
CA ASN A 94 0.87 4.81 7.39
C ASN A 94 1.09 4.55 5.88
N ILE A 95 2.33 4.44 5.42
CA ILE A 95 2.61 4.05 4.03
C ILE A 95 1.98 2.68 3.72
N LEU A 96 2.16 1.70 4.61
CA LEU A 96 1.61 0.35 4.42
C LEU A 96 0.08 0.32 4.47
N ILE A 97 -0.56 1.12 5.32
CA ILE A 97 -2.02 1.29 5.33
C ILE A 97 -2.50 1.78 3.96
N GLY A 98 -1.85 2.79 3.40
CA GLY A 98 -2.17 3.31 2.08
C GLY A 98 -2.00 2.27 0.97
N VAL A 99 -0.90 1.51 1.00
CA VAL A 99 -0.63 0.41 0.07
C VAL A 99 -1.74 -0.65 0.13
N LEU A 100 -2.10 -1.12 1.31
CA LEU A 100 -3.10 -2.15 1.49
C LEU A 100 -4.50 -1.65 1.13
N SER A 101 -4.86 -0.44 1.55
CA SER A 101 -6.17 0.16 1.27
C SER A 101 -6.41 0.42 -0.20
N LYS A 102 -5.37 0.80 -0.96
CA LYS A 102 -5.46 1.01 -2.40
C LYS A 102 -5.47 -0.30 -3.19
N ASN A 103 -4.84 -1.34 -2.66
CA ASN A 103 -4.83 -2.67 -3.30
C ASN A 103 -6.12 -3.46 -3.06
N TYR A 104 -7.07 -2.90 -2.30
CA TYR A 104 -8.40 -3.47 -2.12
C TYR A 104 -9.24 -3.35 -3.40
N SER A 105 -9.96 -4.41 -3.73
CA SER A 105 -10.93 -4.43 -4.82
C SER A 105 -12.12 -5.32 -4.46
N PHE A 106 -13.33 -4.78 -4.60
CA PHE A 106 -14.57 -5.51 -4.39
C PHE A 106 -15.02 -6.18 -5.69
N SER A 107 -15.10 -7.50 -5.69
CA SER A 107 -15.43 -8.29 -6.89
C SER A 107 -16.53 -9.33 -6.69
N ASN A 108 -17.11 -9.41 -5.47
CA ASN A 108 -18.00 -10.52 -5.08
C ASN A 108 -19.23 -10.74 -5.98
N TYR A 109 -19.65 -9.70 -6.72
CA TYR A 109 -20.85 -9.78 -7.57
C TYR A 109 -20.59 -9.41 -9.03
N LYS A 110 -19.31 -9.32 -9.44
CA LYS A 110 -18.94 -9.01 -10.83
C LYS A 110 -18.59 -10.30 -11.58
N GLN A 111 -19.39 -10.64 -12.58
CA GLN A 111 -19.17 -11.87 -13.36
C GLN A 111 -18.04 -11.79 -14.40
N LYS A 112 -17.66 -10.60 -14.89
CA LYS A 112 -16.77 -10.46 -16.06
C LYS A 112 -15.44 -9.75 -15.81
N ASP A 113 -15.34 -8.91 -14.80
CA ASP A 113 -14.11 -8.15 -14.55
C ASP A 113 -13.35 -8.71 -13.36
N GLN A 114 -12.25 -9.40 -13.63
CA GLN A 114 -11.28 -9.70 -12.57
C GLN A 114 -10.74 -8.39 -12.00
N PRO A 115 -10.77 -8.22 -10.67
CA PRO A 115 -10.29 -6.98 -10.07
C PRO A 115 -8.81 -6.80 -10.36
N LYS A 116 -8.45 -5.62 -10.83
CA LYS A 116 -7.04 -5.21 -10.97
C LYS A 116 -6.46 -5.09 -9.57
N LYS A 117 -5.65 -6.07 -9.18
CA LYS A 117 -5.00 -6.15 -7.88
C LYS A 117 -3.54 -6.52 -8.07
N ILE A 118 -2.65 -5.95 -7.26
CA ILE A 118 -1.27 -6.41 -7.21
C ILE A 118 -1.24 -7.69 -6.37
N ALA A 119 -0.81 -8.79 -7.00
CA ALA A 119 -0.78 -10.10 -6.37
C ALA A 119 0.34 -10.24 -5.34
N ASN A 120 1.50 -9.64 -5.62
CA ASN A 120 2.69 -9.76 -4.79
C ASN A 120 3.29 -8.38 -4.50
N ILE A 121 3.35 -8.01 -3.21
CA ILE A 121 4.01 -6.81 -2.72
C ILE A 121 5.13 -7.25 -1.78
N ASN A 122 6.37 -7.13 -2.23
CA ASN A 122 7.55 -7.46 -1.45
C ASN A 122 8.08 -6.21 -0.75
N LEU A 123 8.31 -6.29 0.55
CA LEU A 123 8.90 -5.22 1.36
C LEU A 123 10.37 -5.55 1.58
N VAL A 124 11.25 -4.66 1.11
CA VAL A 124 12.70 -4.81 1.27
C VAL A 124 13.17 -3.83 2.34
N TYR A 125 13.60 -4.36 3.47
CA TYR A 125 14.12 -3.61 4.59
C TYR A 125 15.10 -4.45 5.40
N SER A 126 16.25 -3.87 5.75
CA SER A 126 17.31 -4.55 6.52
C SER A 126 16.81 -5.01 7.89
N ASN A 127 16.02 -4.19 8.59
CA ASN A 127 15.39 -4.57 9.86
C ASN A 127 14.05 -5.29 9.63
N LYS A 128 14.13 -6.60 9.38
CA LYS A 128 12.97 -7.45 9.10
C LYS A 128 11.94 -7.47 10.23
N SER A 129 12.38 -7.47 11.50
CA SER A 129 11.48 -7.48 12.66
C SER A 129 10.65 -6.20 12.72
N PHE A 130 11.28 -5.06 12.48
CA PHE A 130 10.63 -3.75 12.49
C PHE A 130 9.53 -3.65 11.42
N VAL A 131 9.86 -4.00 10.17
CA VAL A 131 8.86 -3.92 9.07
C VAL A 131 7.74 -4.94 9.26
N LYS A 132 8.03 -6.13 9.81
CA LYS A 132 7.00 -7.14 10.13
C LYS A 132 6.00 -6.61 11.16
N GLN A 133 6.47 -5.92 12.21
CA GLN A 133 5.58 -5.31 13.20
C GLN A 133 4.74 -4.17 12.62
N ALA A 134 5.34 -3.33 11.77
CA ALA A 134 4.63 -2.26 11.09
C ALA A 134 3.56 -2.82 10.14
N LEU A 135 3.88 -3.87 9.40
CA LEU A 135 2.95 -4.56 8.51
C LEU A 135 1.78 -5.17 9.29
N LYS A 136 2.05 -5.89 10.38
CA LYS A 136 0.99 -6.49 11.22
C LYS A 136 -0.01 -5.43 11.71
N TYR A 137 0.47 -4.27 12.12
CA TYR A 137 -0.41 -3.15 12.50
C TYR A 137 -1.25 -2.67 11.32
N ALA A 138 -0.60 -2.41 10.15
CA ALA A 138 -1.29 -1.95 8.96
C ALA A 138 -2.33 -2.97 8.45
N GLU A 139 -2.03 -4.27 8.52
CA GLU A 139 -2.97 -5.36 8.19
C GLU A 139 -4.18 -5.36 9.11
N SER A 140 -4.00 -5.13 10.42
CA SER A 140 -5.11 -5.06 11.37
C SER A 140 -6.04 -3.89 11.08
N ILE A 141 -5.50 -2.70 10.81
CA ILE A 141 -6.30 -1.54 10.40
C ILE A 141 -7.01 -1.80 9.07
N ASN A 142 -6.28 -2.32 8.08
CA ASN A 142 -6.84 -2.59 6.76
C ASN A 142 -7.92 -3.68 6.79
N ALA A 143 -7.84 -4.65 7.70
CA ALA A 143 -8.89 -5.65 7.86
C ALA A 143 -10.23 -5.02 8.25
N GLY A 144 -10.22 -4.10 9.23
CA GLY A 144 -11.43 -3.35 9.62
C GLY A 144 -11.97 -2.47 8.49
N VAL A 145 -11.08 -1.73 7.81
CA VAL A 145 -11.45 -0.90 6.65
C VAL A 145 -12.04 -1.76 5.52
N THR A 146 -11.45 -2.92 5.24
CA THR A 146 -11.93 -3.86 4.21
C THR A 146 -13.31 -4.39 4.55
N GLU A 147 -13.55 -4.79 5.80
CA GLU A 147 -14.85 -5.28 6.24
C GLU A 147 -15.93 -4.19 6.10
N THR A 148 -15.64 -2.98 6.54
CA THR A 148 -16.54 -1.83 6.38
C THR A 148 -16.85 -1.58 4.90
N ARG A 149 -15.84 -1.58 4.02
CA ARG A 149 -16.04 -1.41 2.58
C ARG A 149 -16.85 -2.53 1.97
N ASN A 150 -16.65 -3.78 2.40
CA ASN A 150 -17.45 -4.91 1.96
C ASN A 150 -18.92 -4.71 2.33
N LEU A 151 -19.21 -4.34 3.58
CA LEU A 151 -20.57 -4.09 4.05
C LEU A 151 -21.26 -2.97 3.26
N VAL A 152 -20.58 -1.82 3.10
CA VAL A 152 -21.14 -0.67 2.37
C VAL A 152 -21.36 -0.96 0.88
N THR A 153 -20.52 -1.79 0.27
CA THR A 153 -20.60 -2.10 -1.17
C THR A 153 -21.52 -3.28 -1.48
N THR A 154 -21.89 -4.07 -0.47
CA THR A 154 -22.81 -5.20 -0.65
C THR A 154 -24.23 -4.71 -0.97
N PRO A 155 -24.88 -5.21 -2.04
CA PRO A 155 -26.22 -4.81 -2.42
C PRO A 155 -27.26 -5.06 -1.32
N PRO A 156 -28.30 -4.20 -1.17
CA PRO A 156 -29.26 -4.26 -0.07
C PRO A 156 -30.14 -5.53 -0.08
N ASN A 157 -30.35 -6.13 -1.25
CA ASN A 157 -31.06 -7.41 -1.35
C ASN A 157 -30.26 -8.58 -0.72
N ILE A 158 -28.95 -8.40 -0.54
CA ILE A 158 -28.08 -9.37 0.12
C ILE A 158 -27.79 -8.93 1.55
N LEU A 159 -27.44 -7.66 1.77
CA LEU A 159 -27.19 -7.09 3.09
C LEU A 159 -28.48 -6.46 3.67
N ASN A 160 -29.47 -7.28 3.97
CA ASN A 160 -30.63 -6.91 4.76
C ASN A 160 -30.26 -6.85 6.26
N PRO A 161 -31.13 -6.32 7.15
CA PRO A 161 -30.84 -6.21 8.59
C PRO A 161 -30.40 -7.52 9.24
N VAL A 162 -31.05 -8.64 8.92
CA VAL A 162 -30.71 -9.96 9.47
C VAL A 162 -29.29 -10.38 9.04
N ASN A 163 -28.97 -10.22 7.78
CA ASN A 163 -27.65 -10.57 7.26
C ASN A 163 -26.57 -9.64 7.78
N PHE A 164 -26.87 -8.35 7.96
CA PHE A 164 -25.96 -7.41 8.62
C PHE A 164 -25.62 -7.88 10.05
N VAL A 165 -26.63 -8.21 10.85
CA VAL A 165 -26.46 -8.74 12.21
C VAL A 165 -25.59 -10.01 12.18
N ASN A 166 -25.83 -10.91 11.24
CA ASN A 166 -25.03 -12.14 11.09
C ASN A 166 -23.57 -11.87 10.77
N GLN A 167 -23.27 -10.83 9.97
CA GLN A 167 -21.87 -10.41 9.72
C GLN A 167 -21.25 -9.80 10.98
N VAL A 168 -21.96 -8.91 11.67
CA VAL A 168 -21.48 -8.29 12.91
C VAL A 168 -21.22 -9.33 14.00
N LYS A 169 -22.08 -10.37 14.13
CA LYS A 169 -21.85 -11.49 15.07
C LYS A 169 -20.48 -12.16 14.93
N LYS A 170 -19.92 -12.22 13.72
CA LYS A 170 -18.61 -12.81 13.47
C LYS A 170 -17.47 -12.04 14.17
N LEU A 171 -17.66 -10.74 14.44
CA LEU A 171 -16.68 -9.91 15.12
C LEU A 171 -16.49 -10.30 16.60
N LYS A 172 -17.35 -11.14 17.18
CA LYS A 172 -17.10 -11.77 18.49
C LYS A 172 -15.78 -12.55 18.51
N ASN A 173 -15.41 -13.15 17.37
CA ASN A 173 -14.18 -13.94 17.24
C ASN A 173 -12.90 -13.09 17.38
N VAL A 174 -12.98 -11.76 17.21
CA VAL A 174 -11.88 -10.83 17.43
C VAL A 174 -11.98 -10.09 18.77
N GLY A 175 -12.83 -10.58 19.69
CA GLY A 175 -12.93 -10.11 21.06
C GLY A 175 -13.94 -8.98 21.30
N LEU A 176 -14.78 -8.62 20.33
CA LEU A 176 -15.81 -7.60 20.53
C LEU A 176 -17.00 -8.17 21.30
N LYS A 177 -17.49 -7.42 22.30
CA LYS A 177 -18.78 -7.68 22.94
C LYS A 177 -19.87 -7.13 22.04
N ILE A 178 -20.83 -7.98 21.66
CA ILE A 178 -21.91 -7.61 20.74
C ILE A 178 -23.22 -7.97 21.42
N GLU A 179 -24.10 -7.00 21.57
CA GLU A 179 -25.47 -7.14 22.00
C GLU A 179 -26.38 -6.85 20.81
N ILE A 180 -27.41 -7.65 20.63
CA ILE A 180 -28.40 -7.50 19.59
C ILE A 180 -29.73 -7.32 20.28
N LEU A 181 -30.36 -6.21 19.98
CA LEU A 181 -31.69 -5.87 20.50
C LEU A 181 -32.71 -6.31 19.42
N ASP A 182 -33.59 -7.22 19.77
CA ASP A 182 -34.76 -7.58 18.96
C ASP A 182 -35.95 -6.73 19.41
N GLU A 183 -36.85 -6.38 18.49
CA GLU A 183 -38.09 -5.68 18.79
C GLU A 183 -39.08 -6.62 19.51
#